data_c2596ca7753d5d1680bc3e78c2e85098
#
_entry.id   c2596ca7753d5d1680bc3e78c2e85098
#
_cell.length_a   1.000
_cell.length_b   1.000
_cell.length_c   1.000
_cell.angle_alpha   90.00
_cell.angle_beta   90.00
_cell.angle_gamma   90.00
#
_symmetry.space_group_name_H-M   'P 1'
#
loop_
_entity.id
_entity.type
_entity.pdbx_description
1 polymer ?
#
loop_
_entity_poly.entity_id
_entity_poly.type
_entity_poly.pdbx_seq_one_letter_code
_entity_poly.pdbx_strand_id
1 'polypeptide(L)'
;MKTAWKLVSALILLASLNCEAVEPGKPKTPPSDGGQAQMRAGTGRYGCSAKDIAHYVCRRAAGRITIDGRLDEPSWQKAEKSPRFVDMVTGEPGFYDTRAAALWDDEYLYVGLWVEEPYVEAHLTKRGSLIFQENDAEVFIDGGDAYSEFEINALGTTYEVFFIWQDAYKKGGVFDVPEFDIFKNKALTFGGDYDRQDRSFWVGTHPRGTRWAFLNWEFPGLLKAVHVDGKINDNSVADKGWTVELAFPWKGMKWLAAGRSLPPKDGDVWRIFFGRFELLKPGGVELNPHPAWVWSRHAVYDTHIPECFPYIHMSNRIVGEE
;
A
#
# COMPACT_ATOMS: atom_id res chain seq x y z
N MET A 1 14.47 -38.72 31.17
CA MET A 1 15.32 -37.55 30.99
C MET A 1 14.40 -36.47 30.40
N LYS A 2 14.18 -35.37 31.14
CA LYS A 2 13.19 -34.34 30.89
C LYS A 2 13.84 -33.26 30.03
N THR A 3 13.28 -32.98 28.84
CA THR A 3 13.72 -31.84 28.01
C THR A 3 12.66 -30.72 28.11
N ALA A 4 13.09 -29.58 28.62
CA ALA A 4 12.27 -28.42 28.92
C ALA A 4 12.02 -27.61 27.65
N TRP A 5 10.77 -27.31 27.36
CA TRP A 5 10.36 -26.27 26.44
C TRP A 5 10.45 -24.92 27.15
N LYS A 6 11.19 -23.99 26.56
CA LYS A 6 11.20 -22.58 26.98
C LYS A 6 10.08 -21.84 26.24
N LEU A 7 9.05 -21.49 26.98
CA LEU A 7 8.04 -20.48 26.59
C LEU A 7 8.70 -19.09 26.68
N VAL A 8 8.67 -18.36 25.60
CA VAL A 8 8.97 -16.93 25.59
C VAL A 8 7.66 -16.21 25.88
N SER A 9 7.52 -15.70 27.11
CA SER A 9 6.39 -14.88 27.52
C SER A 9 6.62 -13.43 27.10
N ALA A 10 5.74 -12.90 26.25
CA ALA A 10 5.66 -11.48 25.97
C ALA A 10 5.10 -10.76 27.22
N LEU A 11 5.88 -9.88 27.80
CA LEU A 11 5.48 -9.04 28.92
C LEU A 11 4.65 -7.85 28.39
N ILE A 12 3.34 -7.87 28.67
CA ILE A 12 2.49 -6.69 28.52
C ILE A 12 2.65 -5.85 29.79
N LEU A 13 3.28 -4.69 29.67
CA LEU A 13 3.37 -3.69 30.74
C LEU A 13 2.07 -2.88 30.77
N LEU A 14 1.22 -3.13 31.75
CA LEU A 14 0.10 -2.26 32.12
C LEU A 14 0.64 -1.08 32.94
N ALA A 15 0.70 0.09 32.34
CA ALA A 15 0.93 1.34 33.06
C ALA A 15 -0.43 1.91 33.50
N SER A 16 -0.65 1.97 34.81
CA SER A 16 -1.79 2.64 35.45
C SER A 16 -1.59 4.16 35.35
N LEU A 17 -2.47 4.86 34.62
CA LEU A 17 -2.55 6.30 34.53
C LEU A 17 -3.50 6.84 35.61
N ASN A 18 -2.96 7.67 36.51
CA ASN A 18 -3.73 8.53 37.39
C ASN A 18 -4.42 9.63 36.56
N CYS A 19 -5.72 9.72 36.69
CA CYS A 19 -6.56 10.71 36.03
C CYS A 19 -6.61 11.97 36.90
N GLU A 20 -5.90 13.03 36.52
CA GLU A 20 -6.18 14.39 37.02
C GLU A 20 -7.11 15.09 36.03
N ALA A 21 -8.21 15.62 36.55
CA ALA A 21 -9.23 16.32 35.78
C ALA A 21 -8.74 17.69 35.29
N VAL A 22 -8.74 17.92 33.98
CA VAL A 22 -8.51 19.24 33.37
C VAL A 22 -9.87 19.82 32.95
N GLU A 23 -10.15 21.05 33.41
CA GLU A 23 -11.38 21.80 33.08
C GLU A 23 -11.51 22.10 31.58
N PRO A 24 -12.74 22.14 31.03
CA PRO A 24 -12.96 22.35 29.60
C PRO A 24 -12.82 23.81 29.20
N GLY A 25 -11.80 24.12 28.39
CA GLY A 25 -11.67 25.39 27.69
C GLY A 25 -12.71 25.54 26.59
N LYS A 26 -13.29 26.74 26.42
CA LYS A 26 -14.33 27.10 25.45
C LYS A 26 -13.96 26.72 24.01
N PRO A 27 -14.90 26.20 23.21
CA PRO A 27 -14.65 25.83 21.83
C PRO A 27 -14.42 27.05 20.93
N LYS A 28 -13.29 27.07 20.21
CA LYS A 28 -13.08 27.99 19.09
C LYS A 28 -13.80 27.40 17.86
N THR A 29 -14.69 28.19 17.29
CA THR A 29 -15.40 27.90 16.03
C THR A 29 -14.39 27.64 14.91
N PRO A 30 -14.50 26.54 14.15
CA PRO A 30 -13.70 26.33 12.96
C PRO A 30 -14.21 27.22 11.81
N PRO A 31 -13.35 27.72 10.91
CA PRO A 31 -13.80 28.41 9.71
C PRO A 31 -14.49 27.42 8.77
N SER A 32 -15.65 27.82 8.28
CA SER A 32 -16.38 27.14 7.22
C SER A 32 -15.66 27.43 5.89
N ASP A 33 -14.88 26.48 5.39
CA ASP A 33 -14.50 26.43 3.99
C ASP A 33 -14.73 25.03 3.45
N GLY A 34 -15.71 24.93 2.56
CA GLY A 34 -15.94 23.82 1.67
C GLY A 34 -14.80 23.75 0.65
N GLY A 35 -13.61 23.36 1.11
CA GLY A 35 -12.46 23.11 0.27
C GLY A 35 -12.40 21.63 -0.05
N GLN A 36 -12.41 21.30 -1.35
CA GLN A 36 -11.87 20.05 -1.86
C GLN A 36 -10.58 19.74 -1.10
N ALA A 37 -10.45 18.50 -0.57
CA ALA A 37 -9.23 18.07 0.07
C ALA A 37 -8.10 18.18 -0.97
N GLN A 38 -7.39 19.29 -0.98
CA GLN A 38 -6.21 19.48 -1.82
C GLN A 38 -5.20 18.42 -1.38
N MET A 39 -4.95 17.45 -2.26
CA MET A 39 -3.87 16.49 -2.08
C MET A 39 -2.59 17.27 -1.83
N ARG A 40 -2.08 17.19 -0.59
CA ARG A 40 -0.91 17.94 -0.20
C ARG A 40 0.29 17.35 -0.92
N ALA A 41 0.92 18.11 -1.80
CA ALA A 41 2.17 17.75 -2.42
C ALA A 41 3.21 17.44 -1.33
N GLY A 42 3.98 16.36 -1.52
CA GLY A 42 5.09 16.02 -0.63
C GLY A 42 6.01 17.24 -0.47
N THR A 43 6.09 17.71 0.73
CA THR A 43 7.09 18.68 1.13
C THR A 43 8.12 17.88 1.89
N GLY A 44 9.40 18.20 1.86
CA GLY A 44 10.45 17.45 2.57
C GLY A 44 10.18 17.13 4.04
N ARG A 45 9.05 17.58 4.59
CA ARG A 45 8.52 17.22 5.90
C ARG A 45 8.18 15.73 6.05
N TYR A 46 7.91 15.03 4.95
CA TYR A 46 7.50 13.63 4.95
C TYR A 46 8.59 12.68 4.39
N GLY A 47 9.84 13.16 4.27
CA GLY A 47 10.96 12.41 3.73
C GLY A 47 11.12 12.62 2.23
N CYS A 48 10.11 12.32 1.42
CA CYS A 48 10.14 12.58 -0.02
C CYS A 48 10.08 14.07 -0.35
N SER A 49 10.61 14.44 -1.49
CA SER A 49 10.45 15.77 -2.10
C SER A 49 9.58 15.67 -3.35
N ALA A 50 9.05 16.80 -3.83
CA ALA A 50 8.21 16.81 -5.02
C ALA A 50 8.86 16.17 -6.26
N LYS A 51 10.20 16.22 -6.37
CA LYS A 51 10.96 15.58 -7.45
C LYS A 51 11.04 14.06 -7.36
N ASP A 52 10.82 13.50 -6.15
CA ASP A 52 10.86 12.06 -5.92
C ASP A 52 9.51 11.41 -6.25
N ILE A 53 8.43 12.21 -6.32
CA ILE A 53 7.08 11.71 -6.53
C ILE A 53 6.80 11.57 -8.02
N ALA A 54 6.57 10.36 -8.47
CA ALA A 54 6.26 10.05 -9.86
C ALA A 54 4.86 10.57 -10.26
N HIS A 55 4.72 10.89 -11.54
CA HIS A 55 3.46 11.18 -12.20
C HIS A 55 3.23 10.16 -13.31
N TYR A 56 2.05 9.55 -13.35
CA TYR A 56 1.70 8.54 -14.32
C TYR A 56 0.34 8.82 -14.95
N VAL A 57 0.23 8.66 -16.26
CA VAL A 57 -1.03 8.80 -16.99
C VAL A 57 -1.69 7.44 -17.10
N CYS A 58 -2.70 7.19 -16.28
CA CYS A 58 -3.50 5.98 -16.31
C CYS A 58 -4.53 6.08 -17.45
N ARG A 59 -4.31 5.35 -18.52
CA ARG A 59 -5.17 5.35 -19.73
C ARG A 59 -6.27 4.30 -19.63
N ARG A 60 -7.31 4.45 -20.45
CA ARG A 60 -8.34 3.43 -20.55
C ARG A 60 -7.80 2.17 -21.22
N ALA A 61 -8.22 1.02 -20.72
CA ALA A 61 -7.93 -0.26 -21.37
C ALA A 61 -8.52 -0.29 -22.80
N ALA A 62 -7.78 -0.86 -23.76
CA ALA A 62 -8.22 -0.98 -25.15
C ALA A 62 -9.27 -2.09 -25.38
N GLY A 63 -9.58 -2.87 -24.35
CA GLY A 63 -10.53 -3.98 -24.38
C GLY A 63 -10.59 -4.66 -23.02
N ARG A 64 -11.34 -5.75 -22.96
CA ARG A 64 -11.51 -6.52 -21.74
C ARG A 64 -10.16 -7.06 -21.25
N ILE A 65 -9.89 -6.92 -19.96
CA ILE A 65 -8.79 -7.56 -19.25
C ILE A 65 -9.36 -8.75 -18.46
N THR A 66 -8.68 -9.89 -18.56
CA THR A 66 -9.05 -11.12 -17.84
C THR A 66 -8.03 -11.32 -16.73
N ILE A 67 -8.48 -11.28 -15.48
CA ILE A 67 -7.57 -11.37 -14.35
C ILE A 67 -7.13 -12.83 -14.18
N ASP A 68 -6.00 -13.17 -14.82
CA ASP A 68 -5.37 -14.49 -14.75
C ASP A 68 -3.87 -14.43 -14.34
N GLY A 69 -3.36 -13.22 -14.13
CA GLY A 69 -2.00 -12.93 -13.66
C GLY A 69 -0.97 -12.80 -14.77
N ARG A 70 -1.33 -12.96 -16.05
CA ARG A 70 -0.33 -13.03 -17.16
C ARG A 70 -0.01 -11.71 -17.77
N LEU A 71 -0.57 -10.66 -17.63
CA LEU A 71 -0.28 -9.33 -18.19
C LEU A 71 0.08 -9.39 -19.71
N ASP A 72 -0.58 -10.28 -20.47
CA ASP A 72 -0.33 -10.52 -21.89
C ASP A 72 -1.41 -9.98 -22.82
N GLU A 73 -2.50 -9.38 -22.28
CA GLU A 73 -3.49 -8.71 -23.11
C GLU A 73 -2.89 -7.54 -23.90
N PRO A 74 -3.47 -7.22 -25.05
CA PRO A 74 -3.03 -6.08 -25.85
C PRO A 74 -2.96 -4.75 -25.11
N SER A 75 -3.81 -4.58 -24.09
CA SER A 75 -3.81 -3.40 -23.23
C SER A 75 -2.52 -3.31 -22.40
N TRP A 76 -2.09 -4.41 -21.78
CA TRP A 76 -0.85 -4.45 -21.00
C TRP A 76 0.40 -4.30 -21.85
N GLN A 77 0.38 -4.88 -23.07
CA GLN A 77 1.52 -4.74 -24.01
C GLN A 77 1.73 -3.28 -24.45
N LYS A 78 0.69 -2.47 -24.45
CA LYS A 78 0.72 -1.04 -24.83
C LYS A 78 0.82 -0.11 -23.63
N ALA A 79 0.59 -0.61 -22.41
CA ALA A 79 0.68 0.20 -21.22
C ALA A 79 2.11 0.68 -20.98
N GLU A 80 2.27 1.96 -20.68
CA GLU A 80 3.53 2.49 -20.24
C GLU A 80 3.87 1.91 -18.86
N LYS A 81 4.98 1.18 -18.79
CA LYS A 81 5.47 0.67 -17.50
C LYS A 81 6.19 1.77 -16.74
N SER A 82 6.11 1.74 -15.42
CA SER A 82 6.95 2.57 -14.57
C SER A 82 8.44 2.39 -14.94
N PRO A 83 9.31 3.33 -14.59
CA PRO A 83 10.73 3.03 -14.42
C PRO A 83 10.92 1.84 -13.47
N ARG A 84 12.09 1.23 -13.51
CA ARG A 84 12.51 0.26 -12.48
C ARG A 84 12.34 0.87 -11.10
N PHE A 85 11.77 0.09 -10.17
CA PHE A 85 11.62 0.54 -8.79
C PHE A 85 12.99 0.82 -8.17
N VAL A 86 12.99 1.76 -7.25
CA VAL A 86 14.19 2.22 -6.55
C VAL A 86 14.11 1.86 -5.07
N ASP A 87 15.26 1.74 -4.44
CA ASP A 87 15.32 1.59 -2.98
C ASP A 87 14.59 2.75 -2.29
N MET A 88 13.72 2.39 -1.35
CA MET A 88 12.79 3.32 -0.70
C MET A 88 13.52 4.48 -0.01
N VAL A 89 14.70 4.24 0.54
CA VAL A 89 15.47 5.23 1.32
C VAL A 89 16.45 5.98 0.44
N THR A 90 17.29 5.26 -0.30
CA THR A 90 18.41 5.84 -1.05
C THR A 90 18.01 6.38 -2.42
N GLY A 91 17.01 5.77 -3.06
CA GLY A 91 16.61 6.06 -4.43
C GLY A 91 17.48 5.38 -5.48
N GLU A 92 18.44 4.53 -5.08
CA GLU A 92 19.21 3.71 -6.00
C GLU A 92 18.34 2.64 -6.65
N PRO A 93 18.62 2.18 -7.88
CA PRO A 93 17.86 1.12 -8.52
C PRO A 93 17.79 -0.13 -7.64
N GLY A 94 16.60 -0.72 -7.51
CA GLY A 94 16.40 -2.00 -6.81
C GLY A 94 17.29 -3.10 -7.37
N PHE A 95 17.65 -4.08 -6.57
CA PHE A 95 18.55 -5.15 -6.99
C PHE A 95 17.93 -6.02 -8.11
N TYR A 96 16.66 -6.38 -7.98
CA TYR A 96 15.87 -7.01 -9.04
C TYR A 96 14.95 -5.99 -9.71
N ASP A 97 14.67 -6.16 -11.03
CA ASP A 97 13.77 -5.26 -11.75
C ASP A 97 12.33 -5.49 -11.29
N THR A 98 11.69 -4.43 -10.88
CA THR A 98 10.26 -4.41 -10.59
C THR A 98 9.66 -3.21 -11.25
N ARG A 99 8.52 -3.43 -11.92
CA ARG A 99 7.80 -2.36 -12.62
C ARG A 99 6.30 -2.52 -12.40
N ALA A 100 5.58 -1.41 -12.47
CA ALA A 100 4.13 -1.41 -12.42
C ALA A 100 3.56 -0.64 -13.62
N ALA A 101 2.29 -0.92 -13.92
CA ALA A 101 1.46 -0.10 -14.78
C ALA A 101 0.03 -0.09 -14.25
N ALA A 102 -0.72 0.92 -14.61
CA ALA A 102 -2.14 1.00 -14.30
C ALA A 102 -2.95 1.37 -15.55
N LEU A 103 -4.12 0.75 -15.66
CA LEU A 103 -5.14 1.01 -16.69
C LEU A 103 -6.50 1.12 -16.00
N TRP A 104 -7.50 1.58 -16.69
CA TRP A 104 -8.85 1.66 -16.14
C TRP A 104 -9.93 1.53 -17.19
N ASP A 105 -11.15 1.19 -16.73
CA ASP A 105 -12.38 1.25 -17.51
C ASP A 105 -13.54 1.76 -16.61
N ASP A 106 -14.78 1.56 -17.04
CA ASP A 106 -15.93 2.03 -16.27
C ASP A 106 -16.21 1.18 -15.01
N GLU A 107 -15.59 0.01 -14.87
CA GLU A 107 -15.82 -0.90 -13.76
C GLU A 107 -14.64 -0.98 -12.80
N TYR A 108 -13.40 -0.90 -13.31
CA TYR A 108 -12.20 -1.22 -12.56
C TYR A 108 -11.04 -0.24 -12.79
N LEU A 109 -10.24 -0.08 -11.75
CA LEU A 109 -8.82 0.25 -11.86
C LEU A 109 -8.05 -1.07 -11.96
N TYR A 110 -7.29 -1.24 -13.02
CA TYR A 110 -6.40 -2.39 -13.20
C TYR A 110 -4.98 -2.01 -12.82
N VAL A 111 -4.29 -2.91 -12.12
CA VAL A 111 -2.87 -2.78 -11.78
C VAL A 111 -2.14 -4.04 -12.19
N GLY A 112 -1.07 -3.86 -12.94
CA GLY A 112 -0.14 -4.93 -13.30
C GLY A 112 1.24 -4.67 -12.68
N LEU A 113 1.84 -5.70 -12.05
CA LEU A 113 3.22 -5.66 -11.58
C LEU A 113 4.04 -6.76 -12.25
N TRP A 114 5.23 -6.43 -12.71
CA TRP A 114 6.25 -7.34 -13.22
C TRP A 114 7.38 -7.40 -12.21
N VAL A 115 7.63 -8.57 -11.65
CA VAL A 115 8.54 -8.80 -10.53
C VAL A 115 9.62 -9.78 -10.96
N GLU A 116 10.84 -9.30 -11.23
CA GLU A 116 12.00 -10.16 -11.43
C GLU A 116 12.39 -10.78 -10.09
N GLU A 117 12.44 -12.11 -10.03
CA GLU A 117 12.83 -12.85 -8.83
C GLU A 117 13.42 -14.20 -9.24
N PRO A 118 14.75 -14.35 -9.21
CA PRO A 118 15.41 -15.59 -9.65
C PRO A 118 15.14 -16.80 -8.76
N TYR A 119 14.65 -16.61 -7.55
CA TYR A 119 14.32 -17.65 -6.62
C TYR A 119 13.03 -17.30 -5.91
N VAL A 120 11.92 -17.64 -6.57
CA VAL A 120 10.58 -17.29 -6.08
C VAL A 120 10.25 -18.10 -4.82
N GLU A 121 10.23 -17.41 -3.69
CA GLU A 121 9.91 -17.99 -2.39
C GLU A 121 8.61 -17.39 -1.82
N ALA A 122 7.69 -18.26 -1.37
CA ALA A 122 6.48 -17.85 -0.66
C ALA A 122 5.98 -19.03 0.20
N HIS A 123 5.66 -18.77 1.45
CA HIS A 123 5.29 -19.80 2.42
C HIS A 123 3.97 -19.51 3.14
N LEU A 124 3.56 -18.24 3.21
CA LEU A 124 2.32 -17.82 3.84
C LEU A 124 1.13 -18.13 2.90
N THR A 125 0.23 -19.00 3.34
CA THR A 125 -0.91 -19.49 2.53
C THR A 125 -2.26 -19.04 3.03
N LYS A 126 -2.32 -18.47 4.24
CA LYS A 126 -3.59 -18.04 4.85
C LYS A 126 -3.78 -16.55 4.63
N ARG A 127 -4.95 -16.16 4.08
CA ARG A 127 -5.34 -14.75 3.99
C ARG A 127 -5.21 -14.04 5.34
N GLY A 128 -4.67 -12.84 5.35
CA GLY A 128 -4.41 -12.05 6.56
C GLY A 128 -3.17 -12.48 7.34
N SER A 129 -2.33 -13.39 6.79
CA SER A 129 -0.96 -13.56 7.27
C SER A 129 -0.18 -12.27 6.99
N LEU A 130 0.83 -11.99 7.81
CA LEU A 130 1.66 -10.79 7.69
C LEU A 130 2.61 -10.94 6.49
N ILE A 131 2.11 -10.67 5.30
CA ILE A 131 2.79 -10.90 4.01
C ILE A 131 4.08 -10.11 3.92
N PHE A 132 4.15 -8.90 4.47
CA PHE A 132 5.38 -8.08 4.56
C PHE A 132 6.56 -8.75 5.28
N GLN A 133 6.37 -9.94 5.85
CA GLN A 133 7.45 -10.75 6.45
C GLN A 133 8.10 -11.72 5.47
N GLU A 134 7.64 -11.76 4.22
CA GLU A 134 8.26 -12.53 3.13
C GLU A 134 8.30 -11.69 1.84
N ASN A 135 8.68 -12.30 0.69
CA ASN A 135 8.68 -11.60 -0.59
C ASN A 135 7.25 -11.26 -1.00
N ASP A 136 6.99 -10.01 -1.31
CA ASP A 136 5.66 -9.53 -1.64
C ASP A 136 5.65 -8.44 -2.71
N ALA A 137 4.44 -8.06 -3.11
CA ALA A 137 4.16 -6.86 -3.89
C ALA A 137 2.99 -6.13 -3.24
N GLU A 138 3.10 -4.81 -3.19
CA GLU A 138 2.20 -3.95 -2.44
C GLU A 138 1.54 -2.89 -3.31
N VAL A 139 0.26 -2.62 -3.05
CA VAL A 139 -0.50 -1.51 -3.65
C VAL A 139 -1.34 -0.84 -2.58
N PHE A 140 -1.04 0.43 -2.27
CA PHE A 140 -1.86 1.21 -1.33
C PHE A 140 -2.58 2.31 -2.09
N ILE A 141 -3.84 2.56 -1.76
CA ILE A 141 -4.66 3.59 -2.42
C ILE A 141 -5.07 4.64 -1.40
N ASP A 142 -4.65 5.90 -1.64
CA ASP A 142 -4.95 7.02 -0.76
C ASP A 142 -6.29 7.68 -1.10
N GLY A 143 -7.10 7.88 -0.06
CA GLY A 143 -8.35 8.64 -0.07
C GLY A 143 -8.27 9.93 0.76
N GLY A 144 -7.07 10.36 1.19
CA GLY A 144 -6.85 11.55 2.00
C GLY A 144 -7.13 11.34 3.48
N ASP A 145 -8.37 11.09 3.88
CA ASP A 145 -8.73 10.83 5.29
C ASP A 145 -8.63 9.35 5.68
N ALA A 146 -8.46 8.49 4.69
CA ALA A 146 -8.24 7.06 4.83
C ALA A 146 -7.40 6.56 3.67
N TYR A 147 -6.78 5.40 3.82
CA TYR A 147 -6.13 4.68 2.73
C TYR A 147 -6.27 3.17 2.93
N SER A 148 -6.22 2.42 1.83
CA SER A 148 -6.17 0.96 1.86
C SER A 148 -4.75 0.48 1.60
N GLU A 149 -4.36 -0.57 2.28
CA GLU A 149 -3.17 -1.37 2.06
C GLU A 149 -3.58 -2.71 1.48
N PHE A 150 -2.86 -3.15 0.49
CA PHE A 150 -2.98 -4.46 -0.13
C PHE A 150 -1.59 -5.02 -0.39
N GLU A 151 -1.34 -6.22 0.10
CA GLU A 151 -0.11 -6.99 -0.11
C GLU A 151 -0.45 -8.36 -0.69
N ILE A 152 0.42 -8.89 -1.52
CA ILE A 152 0.27 -10.21 -2.14
C ILE A 152 1.63 -10.87 -2.33
N ASN A 153 1.72 -12.18 -2.02
CA ASN A 153 2.90 -12.99 -2.32
C ASN A 153 2.73 -13.79 -3.62
N ALA A 154 3.76 -14.50 -4.03
CA ALA A 154 3.75 -15.30 -5.26
C ALA A 154 2.77 -16.47 -5.25
N LEU A 155 2.26 -16.92 -4.09
CA LEU A 155 1.16 -17.88 -3.96
C LEU A 155 -0.23 -17.26 -4.16
N GLY A 156 -0.33 -15.92 -4.28
CA GLY A 156 -1.60 -15.21 -4.35
C GLY A 156 -2.27 -15.04 -2.98
N THR A 157 -1.56 -15.29 -1.90
CA THR A 157 -2.04 -15.01 -0.55
C THR A 157 -1.98 -13.52 -0.29
N THR A 158 -3.01 -12.96 0.37
CA THR A 158 -3.12 -11.53 0.58
C THR A 158 -3.23 -11.14 2.04
N TYR A 159 -2.72 -9.95 2.32
CA TYR A 159 -2.94 -9.18 3.52
C TYR A 159 -3.55 -7.83 3.13
N GLU A 160 -4.59 -7.42 3.83
CA GLU A 160 -5.35 -6.21 3.50
C GLU A 160 -5.70 -5.48 4.79
N VAL A 161 -5.45 -4.17 4.82
CA VAL A 161 -5.79 -3.30 5.94
C VAL A 161 -6.44 -2.02 5.42
N PHE A 162 -7.44 -1.54 6.15
CA PHE A 162 -7.99 -0.21 5.91
C PHE A 162 -7.60 0.71 7.05
N PHE A 163 -6.97 1.83 6.71
CA PHE A 163 -6.52 2.83 7.67
C PHE A 163 -7.40 4.08 7.59
N ILE A 164 -7.81 4.57 8.76
CA ILE A 164 -8.52 5.86 8.89
C ILE A 164 -7.73 6.73 9.84
N TRP A 165 -7.37 7.95 9.41
CA TRP A 165 -6.73 8.92 10.27
C TRP A 165 -7.62 9.24 11.47
N GLN A 166 -7.07 9.18 12.69
CA GLN A 166 -7.87 9.37 13.91
C GLN A 166 -8.48 10.76 13.99
N ASP A 167 -7.85 11.79 13.41
CA ASP A 167 -8.41 13.14 13.31
C ASP A 167 -9.62 13.23 12.37
N ALA A 168 -9.75 12.31 11.42
CA ALA A 168 -10.88 12.20 10.48
C ALA A 168 -12.01 11.29 11.00
N TYR A 169 -11.73 10.39 11.95
CA TYR A 169 -12.72 9.49 12.53
C TYR A 169 -13.57 10.23 13.57
N LYS A 170 -14.74 10.69 13.17
CA LYS A 170 -15.64 11.51 14.00
C LYS A 170 -17.02 10.89 14.10
N LYS A 171 -17.63 11.01 15.28
CA LYS A 171 -19.05 10.62 15.49
C LYS A 171 -19.95 11.40 14.53
N GLY A 172 -20.82 10.70 13.80
CA GLY A 172 -21.68 11.25 12.76
C GLY A 172 -20.96 11.62 11.48
N GLY A 173 -19.64 11.34 11.37
CA GLY A 173 -18.86 11.53 10.16
C GLY A 173 -18.97 10.37 9.17
N VAL A 174 -18.27 10.50 8.04
CA VAL A 174 -18.33 9.54 6.92
C VAL A 174 -17.89 8.12 7.31
N PHE A 175 -17.01 7.98 8.30
CA PHE A 175 -16.52 6.71 8.79
C PHE A 175 -17.27 6.18 10.04
N ASP A 176 -18.28 6.90 10.54
CA ASP A 176 -19.11 6.43 11.66
C ASP A 176 -20.19 5.46 11.15
N VAL A 177 -19.75 4.31 10.69
CA VAL A 177 -20.55 3.24 10.08
C VAL A 177 -20.17 1.88 10.68
N PRO A 178 -21.05 0.87 10.62
CA PRO A 178 -20.77 -0.44 11.20
C PRO A 178 -19.48 -1.11 10.70
N GLU A 179 -19.10 -0.86 9.45
CA GLU A 179 -17.87 -1.37 8.82
C GLU A 179 -16.61 -0.87 9.53
N PHE A 180 -16.67 0.32 10.13
CA PHE A 180 -15.54 0.95 10.81
C PHE A 180 -15.80 1.19 12.31
N ASP A 181 -16.66 0.41 12.92
CA ASP A 181 -16.80 0.41 14.38
C ASP A 181 -15.50 -0.10 15.02
N ILE A 182 -14.76 0.82 15.65
CA ILE A 182 -13.43 0.56 16.20
C ILE A 182 -13.42 -0.50 17.32
N PHE A 183 -14.50 -0.60 18.09
CA PHE A 183 -14.61 -1.58 19.18
C PHE A 183 -15.03 -2.95 18.65
N LYS A 184 -16.06 -3.00 17.80
CA LYS A 184 -16.56 -4.24 17.21
C LYS A 184 -15.52 -4.92 16.33
N ASN A 185 -14.80 -4.14 15.52
CA ASN A 185 -13.80 -4.63 14.60
C ASN A 185 -12.39 -4.67 15.23
N LYS A 186 -12.26 -4.34 16.52
CA LYS A 186 -10.98 -4.38 17.25
C LYS A 186 -9.87 -3.63 16.52
N ALA A 187 -10.19 -2.43 16.02
CA ALA A 187 -9.23 -1.61 15.30
C ALA A 187 -8.00 -1.32 16.18
N LEU A 188 -6.83 -1.42 15.58
CA LEU A 188 -5.56 -1.13 16.27
C LEU A 188 -5.17 0.33 16.04
N THR A 189 -4.46 0.91 17.01
CA THR A 189 -3.78 2.18 16.81
C THR A 189 -2.47 1.93 16.06
N PHE A 190 -2.28 2.61 14.94
CA PHE A 190 -1.11 2.49 14.09
C PHE A 190 -0.43 3.85 13.92
N GLY A 191 0.90 3.90 14.12
CA GLY A 191 1.71 5.12 14.03
C GLY A 191 2.55 5.26 12.76
N GLY A 192 2.80 4.16 12.07
CA GLY A 192 3.77 4.03 10.97
C GLY A 192 4.84 3.00 11.31
N ASP A 193 5.78 2.79 10.40
CA ASP A 193 6.87 1.81 10.55
C ASP A 193 8.02 2.35 11.43
N TYR A 194 7.70 2.90 12.56
CA TYR A 194 8.66 3.59 13.45
C TYR A 194 9.56 2.66 14.25
N ASP A 195 9.35 1.38 14.24
CA ASP A 195 10.21 0.36 14.85
C ASP A 195 11.49 0.12 14.05
N ARG A 196 11.54 0.61 12.81
CA ARG A 196 12.70 0.53 11.94
C ARG A 196 13.77 1.55 12.34
N GLN A 197 15.04 1.17 12.12
CA GLN A 197 16.18 1.86 12.74
C GLN A 197 16.46 3.26 12.19
N ASP A 198 16.08 3.56 10.96
CA ASP A 198 16.28 4.88 10.39
C ASP A 198 15.17 5.84 10.83
N ARG A 199 15.45 6.57 11.90
CA ARG A 199 14.59 7.62 12.45
C ARG A 199 15.02 9.01 12.04
N SER A 200 15.71 9.13 10.91
CA SER A 200 16.29 10.40 10.47
C SER A 200 15.25 11.49 10.20
N PHE A 201 14.03 11.10 9.88
CA PHE A 201 12.97 12.02 9.48
C PHE A 201 12.00 12.37 10.63
N TRP A 202 11.39 11.40 11.28
CA TRP A 202 10.60 11.61 12.49
C TRP A 202 10.77 10.45 13.46
N VAL A 203 10.58 10.76 14.76
CA VAL A 203 10.58 9.77 15.82
C VAL A 203 9.15 9.53 16.27
N GLY A 204 8.70 8.28 16.19
CA GLY A 204 7.36 7.90 16.63
C GLY A 204 6.34 7.88 15.49
N THR A 205 5.31 8.73 15.53
CA THR A 205 4.20 8.69 14.59
C THR A 205 4.40 9.63 13.39
N HIS A 206 3.67 9.34 12.31
CA HIS A 206 3.52 10.24 11.17
C HIS A 206 3.11 11.67 11.63
N PRO A 207 3.57 12.77 10.96
CA PRO A 207 3.26 14.13 11.36
C PRO A 207 1.77 14.49 11.47
N ARG A 208 0.86 13.77 10.77
CA ARG A 208 -0.58 13.89 10.93
C ARG A 208 -1.09 13.18 12.19
N GLY A 209 -0.33 12.27 12.76
CA GLY A 209 -0.70 11.48 13.94
C GLY A 209 -0.94 10.01 13.64
N THR A 210 -1.77 9.36 14.44
CA THR A 210 -2.07 7.94 14.37
C THR A 210 -3.30 7.64 13.51
N ARG A 211 -3.44 6.38 13.10
CA ARG A 211 -4.58 5.84 12.34
C ARG A 211 -5.27 4.74 13.15
N TRP A 212 -6.53 4.53 12.87
CA TRP A 212 -7.21 3.29 13.17
C TRP A 212 -6.93 2.30 12.04
N ALA A 213 -6.35 1.13 12.36
CA ALA A 213 -6.06 0.05 11.43
C ALA A 213 -7.10 -1.06 11.58
N PHE A 214 -7.83 -1.36 10.50
CA PHE A 214 -8.86 -2.39 10.42
C PHE A 214 -8.30 -3.61 9.70
N LEU A 215 -7.68 -4.54 10.42
CA LEU A 215 -6.99 -5.73 9.89
C LEU A 215 -7.94 -6.78 9.29
N ASN A 216 -9.21 -6.73 9.61
CA ASN A 216 -10.22 -7.66 9.08
C ASN A 216 -10.91 -7.11 7.83
N TRP A 217 -10.46 -5.97 7.33
CA TRP A 217 -11.05 -5.37 6.15
C TRP A 217 -10.66 -6.16 4.89
N GLU A 218 -11.54 -6.16 3.91
CA GLU A 218 -11.34 -6.80 2.63
C GLU A 218 -11.79 -5.84 1.55
N PHE A 219 -10.97 -5.62 0.53
CA PHE A 219 -11.33 -4.70 -0.55
C PHE A 219 -12.54 -5.26 -1.32
N PRO A 220 -13.70 -4.55 -1.31
CA PRO A 220 -14.95 -5.11 -1.82
C PRO A 220 -14.90 -5.43 -3.31
N GLY A 221 -14.91 -6.71 -3.64
CA GLY A 221 -14.98 -7.21 -5.01
C GLY A 221 -13.66 -7.14 -5.79
N LEU A 222 -12.53 -6.98 -5.14
CA LEU A 222 -11.20 -7.07 -5.76
C LEU A 222 -11.04 -8.41 -6.47
N LEU A 223 -10.61 -8.35 -7.74
CA LEU A 223 -10.13 -9.52 -8.49
C LEU A 223 -8.60 -9.48 -8.50
N LYS A 224 -7.97 -10.65 -8.34
CA LYS A 224 -6.53 -10.78 -8.26
C LYS A 224 -6.06 -12.10 -8.82
N ALA A 225 -4.93 -12.09 -9.47
CA ALA A 225 -4.24 -13.30 -9.93
C ALA A 225 -2.74 -13.08 -9.92
N VAL A 226 -2.00 -14.18 -9.79
CA VAL A 226 -0.54 -14.25 -9.87
C VAL A 226 -0.17 -15.30 -10.90
N HIS A 227 0.83 -15.01 -11.72
CA HIS A 227 1.47 -15.98 -12.57
C HIS A 227 2.96 -16.03 -12.28
N VAL A 228 3.50 -17.23 -12.05
CA VAL A 228 4.94 -17.46 -11.80
C VAL A 228 5.57 -18.06 -13.06
N ASP A 229 6.61 -17.41 -13.57
CA ASP A 229 7.45 -17.95 -14.64
C ASP A 229 8.66 -18.67 -14.02
N GLY A 230 8.38 -19.82 -13.44
CA GLY A 230 9.31 -20.60 -12.66
C GLY A 230 8.62 -21.60 -11.75
N LYS A 231 9.23 -21.89 -10.60
CA LYS A 231 8.71 -22.81 -9.58
C LYS A 231 8.87 -22.23 -8.19
N ILE A 232 7.78 -21.97 -7.51
CA ILE A 232 7.80 -21.47 -6.14
C ILE A 232 8.49 -22.48 -5.21
N ASN A 233 9.42 -21.99 -4.38
CA ASN A 233 10.16 -22.77 -3.39
C ASN A 233 11.04 -23.92 -3.96
N ASP A 234 11.45 -23.80 -5.24
CA ASP A 234 12.39 -24.74 -5.86
C ASP A 234 13.60 -23.98 -6.42
N ASN A 235 14.61 -23.79 -5.61
CA ASN A 235 15.81 -23.05 -5.96
C ASN A 235 16.84 -23.87 -6.76
N SER A 236 16.45 -25.03 -7.32
CA SER A 236 17.34 -25.88 -8.14
C SER A 236 17.67 -25.27 -9.50
N VAL A 237 16.79 -24.42 -10.04
CA VAL A 237 16.94 -23.68 -11.28
C VAL A 237 16.42 -22.26 -11.05
N ALA A 238 17.13 -21.27 -11.57
CA ALA A 238 16.69 -19.89 -11.45
C ALA A 238 15.38 -19.64 -12.20
N ASP A 239 14.45 -18.96 -11.54
CA ASP A 239 13.20 -18.50 -12.10
C ASP A 239 13.40 -17.20 -12.91
N LYS A 240 12.38 -16.77 -13.67
CA LYS A 240 12.38 -15.43 -14.25
C LYS A 240 11.70 -14.43 -13.33
N GLY A 241 10.76 -14.89 -12.52
CA GLY A 241 10.00 -14.08 -11.60
C GLY A 241 8.50 -14.36 -11.67
N TRP A 242 7.71 -13.37 -11.33
CA TRP A 242 6.26 -13.47 -11.29
C TRP A 242 5.58 -12.18 -11.67
N THR A 243 4.30 -12.27 -11.98
CA THR A 243 3.47 -11.12 -12.30
C THR A 243 2.22 -11.12 -11.43
N VAL A 244 1.76 -9.93 -11.10
CA VAL A 244 0.51 -9.71 -10.36
C VAL A 244 -0.44 -8.94 -11.25
N GLU A 245 -1.69 -9.37 -11.28
CA GLU A 245 -2.76 -8.69 -11.98
C GLU A 245 -3.93 -8.46 -11.03
N LEU A 246 -4.30 -7.20 -10.86
CA LEU A 246 -5.34 -6.77 -9.93
C LEU A 246 -6.40 -5.96 -10.67
N ALA A 247 -7.67 -6.12 -10.27
CA ALA A 247 -8.76 -5.25 -10.69
C ALA A 247 -9.54 -4.76 -9.47
N PHE A 248 -9.33 -3.50 -9.12
CA PHE A 248 -10.02 -2.81 -8.02
C PHE A 248 -11.32 -2.22 -8.55
N PRO A 249 -12.51 -2.75 -8.18
CA PRO A 249 -13.77 -2.20 -8.67
C PRO A 249 -14.04 -0.82 -8.08
N TRP A 250 -14.42 0.15 -8.92
CA TRP A 250 -14.74 1.52 -8.48
C TRP A 250 -15.78 1.55 -7.37
N LYS A 251 -16.78 0.66 -7.42
CA LYS A 251 -17.80 0.54 -6.36
C LYS A 251 -17.20 0.17 -4.99
N GLY A 252 -16.05 -0.50 -4.96
CA GLY A 252 -15.31 -0.83 -3.75
C GLY A 252 -14.54 0.35 -3.16
N MET A 253 -14.28 1.39 -3.95
CA MET A 253 -13.49 2.56 -3.56
C MET A 253 -14.30 3.68 -2.89
N LYS A 254 -15.55 3.45 -2.51
CA LYS A 254 -16.43 4.49 -1.96
C LYS A 254 -15.79 5.28 -0.79
N TRP A 255 -15.04 4.60 0.07
CA TRP A 255 -14.38 5.19 1.23
C TRP A 255 -13.08 5.93 0.91
N LEU A 256 -12.52 5.67 -0.28
CA LEU A 256 -11.29 6.27 -0.79
C LEU A 256 -11.57 7.38 -1.81
N ALA A 257 -12.82 7.59 -2.18
CA ALA A 257 -13.20 8.53 -3.24
C ALA A 257 -12.87 9.99 -2.90
N ALA A 258 -12.95 10.39 -1.62
CA ALA A 258 -12.65 11.77 -1.18
C ALA A 258 -13.34 12.84 -2.04
N GLY A 259 -14.61 12.62 -2.38
CA GLY A 259 -15.42 13.54 -3.21
C GLY A 259 -15.24 13.36 -4.73
N ARG A 260 -14.33 12.48 -5.19
CA ARG A 260 -14.22 12.11 -6.61
C ARG A 260 -15.41 11.26 -7.04
N SER A 261 -15.75 11.31 -8.33
CA SER A 261 -16.74 10.38 -8.89
C SER A 261 -16.17 8.97 -9.01
N LEU A 262 -17.06 7.99 -8.98
CA LEU A 262 -16.76 6.57 -9.22
C LEU A 262 -17.72 6.02 -10.30
N PRO A 263 -17.21 5.65 -11.49
CA PRO A 263 -15.81 5.71 -11.94
C PRO A 263 -15.27 7.14 -12.00
N PRO A 264 -13.93 7.31 -12.06
CA PRO A 264 -13.30 8.63 -12.17
C PRO A 264 -13.61 9.29 -13.51
N LYS A 265 -13.31 10.59 -13.60
CA LYS A 265 -13.40 11.37 -14.82
C LYS A 265 -12.00 11.65 -15.38
N ASP A 266 -11.96 12.01 -16.65
CA ASP A 266 -10.74 12.52 -17.26
C ASP A 266 -10.16 13.69 -16.46
N GLY A 267 -8.87 13.61 -16.15
CA GLY A 267 -8.17 14.60 -15.32
C GLY A 267 -8.27 14.40 -13.81
N ASP A 268 -9.09 13.46 -13.32
CA ASP A 268 -9.06 13.08 -11.89
C ASP A 268 -7.69 12.54 -11.53
N VAL A 269 -7.25 12.81 -10.29
CA VAL A 269 -5.96 12.38 -9.79
C VAL A 269 -6.14 11.53 -8.55
N TRP A 270 -5.52 10.37 -8.56
CA TRP A 270 -5.41 9.46 -7.41
C TRP A 270 -3.96 9.42 -6.93
N ARG A 271 -3.74 9.00 -5.70
CA ARG A 271 -2.41 8.69 -5.18
C ARG A 271 -2.37 7.23 -4.84
N ILE A 272 -1.44 6.51 -5.48
CA ILE A 272 -1.34 5.06 -5.33
C ILE A 272 0.12 4.71 -5.12
N PHE A 273 0.40 3.99 -4.04
CA PHE A 273 1.69 3.41 -3.76
C PHE A 273 1.85 2.09 -4.49
N PHE A 274 3.06 1.83 -4.95
CA PHE A 274 3.48 0.55 -5.49
C PHE A 274 4.83 0.21 -4.89
N GLY A 275 4.91 -0.93 -4.24
CA GLY A 275 6.10 -1.39 -3.53
C GLY A 275 6.34 -2.88 -3.68
N ARG A 276 7.51 -3.29 -3.19
CA ARG A 276 7.92 -4.67 -3.05
C ARG A 276 8.90 -4.79 -1.89
N PHE A 277 8.72 -5.79 -1.06
CA PHE A 277 9.73 -6.23 -0.11
C PHE A 277 10.39 -7.52 -0.59
N GLU A 278 11.67 -7.68 -0.26
CA GLU A 278 12.48 -8.80 -0.72
C GLU A 278 13.35 -9.34 0.41
N LEU A 279 13.27 -10.64 0.67
CA LEU A 279 14.14 -11.33 1.63
C LEU A 279 15.48 -11.69 0.98
N LEU A 280 16.33 -10.71 0.71
CA LEU A 280 17.66 -10.98 0.18
C LEU A 280 18.57 -11.64 1.22
N LYS A 281 19.22 -12.74 0.81
CA LYS A 281 20.13 -13.53 1.66
C LYS A 281 21.52 -13.65 1.03
N PRO A 282 22.28 -12.56 0.85
CA PRO A 282 23.62 -12.64 0.28
C PRO A 282 24.54 -13.51 1.17
N GLY A 283 25.12 -14.57 0.56
CA GLY A 283 25.92 -15.53 1.31
C GLY A 283 25.16 -16.32 2.37
N GLY A 284 23.81 -16.42 2.26
CA GLY A 284 22.96 -17.13 3.20
C GLY A 284 22.57 -16.33 4.45
N VAL A 285 22.94 -15.05 4.53
CA VAL A 285 22.57 -14.15 5.64
C VAL A 285 21.51 -13.19 5.17
N GLU A 286 20.35 -13.21 5.83
CA GLU A 286 19.23 -12.33 5.52
C GLU A 286 19.57 -10.88 5.88
N LEU A 287 19.28 -9.94 4.96
CA LEU A 287 19.45 -8.51 5.21
C LEU A 287 18.34 -8.02 6.15
N ASN A 288 18.70 -7.18 7.10
CA ASN A 288 17.77 -6.54 8.02
C ASN A 288 18.14 -5.04 8.17
N PRO A 289 17.23 -4.09 7.85
CA PRO A 289 15.87 -4.34 7.32
C PRO A 289 15.88 -5.01 5.95
N HIS A 290 14.77 -5.65 5.59
CA HIS A 290 14.57 -6.22 4.28
C HIS A 290 14.65 -5.10 3.23
N PRO A 291 15.28 -5.30 2.07
CA PRO A 291 15.18 -4.35 0.98
C PRO A 291 13.72 -4.06 0.61
N ALA A 292 13.40 -2.79 0.49
CA ALA A 292 12.11 -2.31 0.04
C ALA A 292 12.30 -1.44 -1.20
N TRP A 293 11.68 -1.84 -2.31
CA TRP A 293 11.76 -1.13 -3.57
C TRP A 293 10.41 -0.56 -3.94
N VAL A 294 10.40 0.71 -4.35
CA VAL A 294 9.17 1.48 -4.56
C VAL A 294 9.24 2.26 -5.86
N TRP A 295 8.07 2.60 -6.41
CA TRP A 295 8.02 3.44 -7.61
C TRP A 295 8.50 4.86 -7.32
N SER A 296 8.06 5.48 -6.23
CA SER A 296 8.51 6.81 -5.78
C SER A 296 9.32 6.69 -4.50
N ARG A 297 10.52 7.25 -4.49
CA ARG A 297 11.37 7.27 -3.30
C ARG A 297 10.70 7.99 -2.14
N HIS A 298 10.69 7.37 -0.95
CA HIS A 298 10.19 7.97 0.28
C HIS A 298 11.29 8.71 1.07
N ALA A 299 12.57 8.33 0.89
CA ALA A 299 13.74 8.78 1.63
C ALA A 299 13.73 8.40 3.14
N VAL A 300 12.73 7.64 3.55
CA VAL A 300 12.62 6.97 4.85
C VAL A 300 12.09 5.56 4.64
N TYR A 301 12.39 4.66 5.54
CA TYR A 301 11.93 3.28 5.48
C TYR A 301 10.54 3.16 6.11
N ASP A 302 9.52 3.68 5.40
CA ASP A 302 8.12 3.64 5.82
C ASP A 302 7.22 3.72 4.56
N THR A 303 6.38 2.72 4.33
CA THR A 303 5.42 2.68 3.22
C THR A 303 4.17 3.51 3.51
N HIS A 304 3.90 3.81 4.78
CA HIS A 304 2.66 4.45 5.23
C HIS A 304 2.71 5.99 5.20
N ILE A 305 3.22 6.54 4.10
CA ILE A 305 3.34 7.97 3.87
C ILE A 305 2.59 8.35 2.58
N PRO A 306 1.26 8.54 2.63
CA PRO A 306 0.47 8.87 1.44
C PRO A 306 0.98 10.08 0.68
N GLU A 307 1.67 11.01 1.36
CA GLU A 307 2.27 12.20 0.76
C GLU A 307 3.43 11.89 -0.19
N CYS A 308 3.96 10.65 -0.17
CA CYS A 308 5.02 10.19 -1.07
C CYS A 308 4.51 9.28 -2.20
N PHE A 309 3.24 8.92 -2.21
CA PHE A 309 2.69 8.05 -3.26
C PHE A 309 2.67 8.74 -4.63
N PRO A 310 2.93 8.02 -5.73
CA PRO A 310 2.75 8.49 -7.10
C PRO A 310 1.40 9.16 -7.36
N TYR A 311 1.41 10.18 -8.20
CA TYR A 311 0.19 10.78 -8.76
C TYR A 311 -0.24 9.99 -10.00
N ILE A 312 -1.43 9.42 -9.95
CA ILE A 312 -2.05 8.66 -11.04
C ILE A 312 -3.13 9.53 -11.69
N HIS A 313 -2.82 10.08 -12.87
CA HIS A 313 -3.70 10.97 -13.62
C HIS A 313 -4.60 10.14 -14.52
N MET A 314 -5.89 10.17 -14.27
CA MET A 314 -6.88 9.43 -15.06
C MET A 314 -7.07 10.09 -16.41
N SER A 315 -6.96 9.32 -17.50
CA SER A 315 -7.15 9.82 -18.86
C SER A 315 -8.15 8.97 -19.61
N ASN A 316 -9.08 9.61 -20.31
CA ASN A 316 -10.04 8.95 -21.19
C ASN A 316 -9.41 8.41 -22.48
N ARG A 317 -8.16 8.76 -22.78
CA ARG A 317 -7.47 8.20 -23.96
C ARG A 317 -7.29 6.69 -23.79
N ILE A 318 -7.53 5.96 -24.88
CA ILE A 318 -7.31 4.51 -24.88
C ILE A 318 -5.80 4.24 -24.98
N VAL A 319 -5.35 3.22 -24.27
CA VAL A 319 -3.94 2.81 -24.31
C VAL A 319 -3.54 2.38 -25.73
N GLY A 320 -2.42 2.93 -26.24
CA GLY A 320 -1.92 2.66 -27.59
C GLY A 320 -2.55 3.53 -28.69
N GLU A 321 -3.42 4.47 -28.36
CA GLU A 321 -3.84 5.55 -29.25
C GLU A 321 -2.95 6.78 -29.03
N GLU A 322 -2.54 7.44 -30.14
CA GLU A 322 -1.71 8.66 -30.12
C GLU A 322 -2.44 9.89 -29.58
#